data_9cfb36bcd1f4ebef923e0fefaa0bba9b
#
_entry.id   9cfb36bcd1f4ebef923e0fefaa0bba9b
#
_cell.length_a   1.000
_cell.length_b   1.000
_cell.length_c   1.000
_cell.angle_alpha   90.00
_cell.angle_beta   90.00
_cell.angle_gamma   90.00
#
_symmetry.space_group_name_H-M   'P 1'
#
loop_
_entity.id
_entity.type
_entity.pdbx_description
1 polymer ?
#
loop_
_entity_poly.entity_id
_entity_poly.type
_entity_poly.pdbx_seq_one_letter_code
_entity_poly.pdbx_strand_id
1 'polypeptide(L)'
;MPSTVKESVGTVATFRSSQVTEAVSDHDLIVRTLGGDGAAFGTLVERFQRRIFRVAYAIVRDEVEADTITQDTFVQAYTHLSKFQGRSELETWLTRIAINRSRDSLRRRRFVSLFTRSNDDESEEYAIDLVDDRPDPERETMSGQLRTAIRRAESKLSSQQKLIFRLRHYENLSLEEIADHLGLRAGTVRAHLFRAVHKVRKELAGWRNRHSQGSDDENAFH
;
A
#
# COMPACT_ATOMS: atom_id res chain seq x y z
N MET A 1 -78.36 9.90 -30.11
CA MET A 1 -78.11 9.36 -28.80
C MET A 1 -76.75 8.64 -28.84
N PRO A 2 -75.77 9.03 -28.08
CA PRO A 2 -74.37 8.88 -28.44
C PRO A 2 -73.75 7.53 -27.95
N SER A 3 -72.93 6.98 -28.83
CA SER A 3 -72.09 5.80 -28.56
C SER A 3 -70.83 6.19 -27.86
N THR A 4 -70.60 5.58 -26.70
CA THR A 4 -69.45 5.75 -25.88
C THR A 4 -68.32 4.88 -26.45
N VAL A 5 -67.24 5.51 -26.93
CA VAL A 5 -65.97 4.87 -27.28
C VAL A 5 -65.14 4.72 -26.00
N LYS A 6 -64.82 3.49 -25.60
CA LYS A 6 -63.87 3.18 -24.57
C LYS A 6 -62.46 3.17 -25.18
N GLU A 7 -61.67 4.15 -24.83
CA GLU A 7 -60.20 4.13 -25.03
C GLU A 7 -59.55 3.12 -24.12
N SER A 8 -58.89 2.13 -24.74
CA SER A 8 -57.98 1.22 -24.05
C SER A 8 -56.61 1.86 -23.90
N VAL A 9 -56.29 2.32 -22.70
CA VAL A 9 -54.94 2.78 -22.39
C VAL A 9 -54.02 1.55 -22.24
N GLY A 10 -53.19 1.34 -23.26
CA GLY A 10 -52.17 0.31 -23.21
C GLY A 10 -51.09 0.64 -22.18
N THR A 11 -51.00 -0.16 -21.13
CA THR A 11 -49.91 -0.11 -20.16
C THR A 11 -48.61 -0.55 -20.84
N VAL A 12 -47.75 0.39 -21.15
CA VAL A 12 -46.39 0.11 -21.59
C VAL A 12 -45.60 -0.32 -20.37
N ALA A 13 -45.44 -1.61 -20.18
CA ALA A 13 -44.55 -2.19 -19.19
C ALA A 13 -43.11 -1.85 -19.59
N THR A 14 -42.56 -0.83 -18.94
CA THR A 14 -41.14 -0.48 -19.04
C THR A 14 -40.33 -1.58 -18.36
N PHE A 15 -39.84 -2.53 -19.14
CA PHE A 15 -38.80 -3.48 -18.69
C PHE A 15 -37.52 -2.65 -18.44
N ARG A 16 -37.35 -2.21 -17.20
CA ARG A 16 -36.04 -1.82 -16.70
C ARG A 16 -35.22 -3.10 -16.56
N SER A 17 -34.52 -3.43 -17.63
CA SER A 17 -33.45 -4.40 -17.61
C SER A 17 -32.36 -3.85 -16.70
N SER A 18 -32.39 -4.23 -15.41
CA SER A 18 -31.24 -4.08 -14.50
C SER A 18 -30.18 -5.06 -14.99
N GLN A 19 -29.40 -4.64 -15.98
CA GLN A 19 -28.13 -5.31 -16.27
C GLN A 19 -27.21 -5.01 -15.08
N VAL A 20 -27.28 -5.87 -14.08
CA VAL A 20 -26.15 -6.09 -13.18
C VAL A 20 -25.07 -6.66 -14.10
N THR A 21 -24.15 -5.80 -14.54
CA THR A 21 -22.95 -6.24 -15.26
C THR A 21 -22.19 -7.09 -14.26
N GLU A 22 -22.34 -8.42 -14.32
CA GLU A 22 -21.51 -9.33 -13.56
C GLU A 22 -20.04 -8.98 -13.87
N ALA A 23 -19.34 -8.50 -12.87
CA ALA A 23 -17.95 -8.13 -13.04
C ALA A 23 -17.18 -9.41 -13.44
N VAL A 24 -16.58 -9.41 -14.64
CA VAL A 24 -15.80 -10.54 -15.15
C VAL A 24 -14.79 -10.99 -14.08
N SER A 25 -14.75 -12.29 -13.79
CA SER A 25 -13.89 -12.82 -12.75
C SER A 25 -12.40 -12.68 -13.11
N ASP A 26 -11.53 -12.63 -12.11
CA ASP A 26 -10.08 -12.60 -12.35
C ASP A 26 -9.62 -13.86 -13.09
N HIS A 27 -10.25 -15.00 -12.81
CA HIS A 27 -9.96 -16.25 -13.50
C HIS A 27 -10.24 -16.16 -14.99
N ASP A 28 -11.41 -15.63 -15.39
CA ASP A 28 -11.77 -15.47 -16.80
C ASP A 28 -10.82 -14.49 -17.51
N LEU A 29 -10.44 -13.40 -16.83
CA LEU A 29 -9.47 -12.45 -17.37
C LEU A 29 -8.09 -13.10 -17.56
N ILE A 30 -7.66 -13.94 -16.64
CA ILE A 30 -6.42 -14.71 -16.77
C ILE A 30 -6.48 -15.65 -17.96
N VAL A 31 -7.54 -16.43 -18.09
CA VAL A 31 -7.73 -17.38 -19.21
C VAL A 31 -7.72 -16.63 -20.56
N ARG A 32 -8.45 -15.53 -20.67
CA ARG A 32 -8.47 -14.69 -21.88
C ARG A 32 -7.08 -14.12 -22.19
N THR A 33 -6.37 -13.62 -21.18
CA THR A 33 -5.00 -13.10 -21.35
C THR A 33 -4.06 -14.17 -21.85
N LEU A 34 -4.13 -15.37 -21.31
CA LEU A 34 -3.31 -16.51 -21.78
C LEU A 34 -3.70 -16.96 -23.20
N GLY A 35 -4.93 -16.71 -23.61
CA GLY A 35 -5.41 -16.88 -24.98
C GLY A 35 -5.00 -15.76 -25.95
N GLY A 36 -4.22 -14.77 -25.50
CA GLY A 36 -3.72 -13.66 -26.34
C GLY A 36 -4.56 -12.38 -26.30
N ASP A 37 -5.60 -12.31 -25.45
CA ASP A 37 -6.42 -11.10 -25.26
C ASP A 37 -5.69 -10.10 -24.34
N GLY A 38 -4.95 -9.17 -24.95
CA GLY A 38 -4.25 -8.12 -24.22
C GLY A 38 -5.19 -7.15 -23.47
N ALA A 39 -6.42 -6.96 -23.95
CA ALA A 39 -7.39 -6.09 -23.26
C ALA A 39 -7.85 -6.70 -21.93
N ALA A 40 -7.94 -8.03 -21.84
CA ALA A 40 -8.23 -8.72 -20.58
C ALA A 40 -7.15 -8.45 -19.53
N PHE A 41 -5.87 -8.43 -19.94
CA PHE A 41 -4.79 -8.05 -19.03
C PHE A 41 -4.86 -6.57 -18.62
N GLY A 42 -5.20 -5.68 -19.55
CA GLY A 42 -5.47 -4.25 -19.25
C GLY A 42 -6.50 -4.08 -18.14
N THR A 43 -7.58 -4.85 -18.18
CA THR A 43 -8.61 -4.86 -17.12
C THR A 43 -8.05 -5.32 -15.77
N LEU A 44 -7.16 -6.32 -15.73
CA LEU A 44 -6.48 -6.74 -14.50
C LEU A 44 -5.57 -5.61 -13.97
N VAL A 45 -4.83 -4.93 -14.84
CA VAL A 45 -4.00 -3.78 -14.46
C VAL A 45 -4.87 -2.69 -13.82
N GLU A 46 -5.95 -2.26 -14.46
CA GLU A 46 -6.88 -1.25 -13.94
C GLU A 46 -7.45 -1.63 -12.57
N ARG A 47 -7.76 -2.91 -12.37
CA ARG A 47 -8.32 -3.44 -11.12
C ARG A 47 -7.32 -3.37 -9.96
N PHE A 48 -6.08 -3.72 -10.19
CA PHE A 48 -5.09 -3.92 -9.14
C PHE A 48 -4.01 -2.83 -9.01
N GLN A 49 -3.80 -1.95 -10.02
CA GLN A 49 -2.70 -0.98 -10.02
C GLN A 49 -2.67 -0.10 -8.78
N ARG A 50 -3.82 0.41 -8.32
CA ARG A 50 -3.90 1.26 -7.12
C ARG A 50 -3.45 0.52 -5.86
N ARG A 51 -3.80 -0.76 -5.76
CA ARG A 51 -3.42 -1.62 -4.63
C ARG A 51 -1.91 -1.87 -4.65
N ILE A 52 -1.38 -2.25 -5.80
CA ILE A 52 0.04 -2.54 -5.98
C ILE A 52 0.90 -1.29 -5.74
N PHE A 53 0.47 -0.14 -6.25
CA PHE A 53 1.14 1.14 -5.98
C PHE A 53 1.20 1.44 -4.48
N ARG A 54 0.10 1.31 -3.74
CA ARG A 54 0.10 1.54 -2.29
C ARG A 54 1.07 0.62 -1.56
N VAL A 55 1.09 -0.66 -1.91
CA VAL A 55 2.03 -1.64 -1.33
C VAL A 55 3.48 -1.22 -1.60
N ALA A 56 3.81 -0.87 -2.84
CA ALA A 56 5.13 -0.41 -3.20
C ALA A 56 5.49 0.88 -2.44
N TYR A 57 4.60 1.88 -2.46
CA TYR A 57 4.81 3.15 -1.76
C TYR A 57 4.96 2.99 -0.25
N ALA A 58 4.18 2.10 0.38
CA ALA A 58 4.32 1.81 1.81
C ALA A 58 5.74 1.33 2.16
N ILE A 59 6.44 0.69 1.23
CA ILE A 59 7.78 0.13 1.42
C ILE A 59 8.86 1.15 1.05
N VAL A 60 8.82 1.72 -0.17
CA VAL A 60 9.90 2.57 -0.70
C VAL A 60 9.76 4.03 -0.31
N ARG A 61 8.54 4.53 -0.06
CA ARG A 61 8.22 5.92 0.33
C ARG A 61 8.66 6.99 -0.67
N ASP A 62 8.68 6.63 -1.92
CA ASP A 62 9.01 7.47 -3.06
C ASP A 62 7.98 7.18 -4.15
N GLU A 63 7.30 8.21 -4.65
CA GLU A 63 6.20 8.04 -5.60
C GLU A 63 6.68 7.56 -6.96
N VAL A 64 7.79 8.12 -7.45
CA VAL A 64 8.36 7.78 -8.76
C VAL A 64 8.83 6.33 -8.75
N GLU A 65 9.50 5.92 -7.68
CA GLU A 65 9.96 4.55 -7.55
C GLU A 65 8.81 3.58 -7.32
N ALA A 66 7.77 3.96 -6.55
CA ALA A 66 6.58 3.14 -6.36
C ALA A 66 5.82 2.91 -7.69
N ASP A 67 5.75 3.95 -8.55
CA ASP A 67 5.17 3.82 -9.88
C ASP A 67 5.99 2.87 -10.76
N THR A 68 7.31 3.05 -10.80
CA THR A 68 8.22 2.15 -11.50
C THR A 68 8.07 0.70 -11.05
N ILE A 69 8.02 0.46 -9.73
CA ILE A 69 7.82 -0.88 -9.16
C ILE A 69 6.46 -1.44 -9.55
N THR A 70 5.43 -0.60 -9.60
CA THR A 70 4.08 -1.01 -10.01
C THR A 70 4.09 -1.50 -11.45
N GLN A 71 4.66 -0.73 -12.37
CA GLN A 71 4.80 -1.10 -13.78
C GLN A 71 5.60 -2.39 -13.93
N ASP A 72 6.76 -2.47 -13.30
CA ASP A 72 7.61 -3.67 -13.27
C ASP A 72 6.88 -4.91 -12.75
N THR A 73 6.01 -4.72 -11.74
CA THR A 73 5.19 -5.80 -11.18
C THR A 73 4.25 -6.38 -12.23
N PHE A 74 3.55 -5.52 -13.00
CA PHE A 74 2.64 -5.99 -14.05
C PHE A 74 3.38 -6.57 -15.24
N VAL A 75 4.52 -6.02 -15.64
CA VAL A 75 5.39 -6.62 -16.68
C VAL A 75 5.82 -8.02 -16.27
N GLN A 76 6.28 -8.19 -15.03
CA GLN A 76 6.65 -9.51 -14.52
C GLN A 76 5.45 -10.44 -14.40
N ALA A 77 4.30 -9.93 -13.96
CA ALA A 77 3.08 -10.71 -13.88
C ALA A 77 2.64 -11.21 -15.26
N TYR A 78 2.62 -10.35 -16.27
CA TYR A 78 2.30 -10.73 -17.64
C TYR A 78 3.20 -11.83 -18.16
N THR A 79 4.51 -11.65 -18.01
CA THR A 79 5.54 -12.61 -18.48
C THR A 79 5.43 -13.98 -17.78
N HIS A 80 4.95 -14.01 -16.53
CA HIS A 80 4.87 -15.23 -15.74
C HIS A 80 3.45 -15.70 -15.46
N LEU A 81 2.44 -15.11 -16.12
CA LEU A 81 1.03 -15.43 -15.87
C LEU A 81 0.72 -16.92 -16.12
N SER A 82 1.39 -17.55 -17.10
CA SER A 82 1.28 -18.98 -17.37
C SER A 82 1.76 -19.87 -16.21
N LYS A 83 2.56 -19.32 -15.28
CA LYS A 83 3.04 -20.03 -14.09
C LYS A 83 2.16 -19.81 -12.86
N PHE A 84 1.16 -18.93 -12.98
CA PHE A 84 0.18 -18.70 -11.91
C PHE A 84 -0.76 -19.91 -11.81
N GLN A 85 -0.64 -20.65 -10.72
CA GLN A 85 -1.36 -21.92 -10.52
C GLN A 85 -2.68 -21.78 -9.79
N GLY A 86 -3.15 -20.55 -9.50
CA GLY A 86 -4.39 -20.32 -8.76
C GLY A 86 -4.37 -20.81 -7.31
N ARG A 87 -3.19 -21.09 -6.71
CA ARG A 87 -3.06 -21.53 -5.30
C ARG A 87 -3.34 -20.42 -4.29
N SER A 88 -3.40 -19.17 -4.75
CA SER A 88 -3.78 -17.98 -3.99
C SER A 88 -4.58 -17.06 -4.90
N GLU A 89 -5.24 -16.07 -4.32
CA GLU A 89 -5.85 -14.98 -5.09
C GLU A 89 -4.79 -14.27 -5.94
N LEU A 90 -5.20 -13.76 -7.10
CA LEU A 90 -4.31 -13.01 -8.00
C LEU A 90 -3.70 -11.79 -7.30
N GLU A 91 -4.49 -11.09 -6.51
CA GLU A 91 -4.03 -9.93 -5.70
C GLU A 91 -2.88 -10.31 -4.77
N THR A 92 -2.98 -11.45 -4.10
CA THR A 92 -1.92 -11.97 -3.21
C THR A 92 -0.63 -12.24 -3.98
N TRP A 93 -0.74 -12.84 -5.16
CA TRP A 93 0.40 -13.13 -6.02
C TRP A 93 1.08 -11.85 -6.54
N LEU A 94 0.30 -10.88 -7.02
CA LEU A 94 0.79 -9.56 -7.46
C LEU A 94 1.46 -8.81 -6.30
N THR A 95 0.83 -8.82 -5.12
CA THR A 95 1.38 -8.20 -3.91
C THR A 95 2.74 -8.79 -3.53
N ARG A 96 2.92 -10.11 -3.66
CA ARG A 96 4.23 -10.77 -3.43
C ARG A 96 5.29 -10.28 -4.41
N ILE A 97 4.95 -10.14 -5.69
CA ILE A 97 5.88 -9.59 -6.70
C ILE A 97 6.28 -8.16 -6.31
N ALA A 98 5.32 -7.30 -5.99
CA ALA A 98 5.56 -5.91 -5.61
C ALA A 98 6.46 -5.78 -4.36
N ILE A 99 6.20 -6.57 -3.32
CA ILE A 99 7.02 -6.59 -2.10
C ILE A 99 8.47 -7.00 -2.43
N ASN A 100 8.66 -8.04 -3.23
CA ASN A 100 10.00 -8.49 -3.61
C ASN A 100 10.73 -7.41 -4.42
N ARG A 101 10.07 -6.80 -5.41
CA ARG A 101 10.62 -5.69 -6.20
C ARG A 101 11.01 -4.50 -5.32
N SER A 102 10.15 -4.11 -4.40
CA SER A 102 10.40 -3.02 -3.45
C SER A 102 11.62 -3.32 -2.57
N ARG A 103 11.75 -4.54 -2.05
CA ARG A 103 12.92 -4.96 -1.25
C ARG A 103 14.21 -4.96 -2.07
N ASP A 104 14.15 -5.40 -3.32
CA ASP A 104 15.29 -5.40 -4.21
C ASP A 104 15.73 -3.98 -4.56
N SER A 105 14.78 -3.07 -4.75
CA SER A 105 15.08 -1.66 -4.98
C SER A 105 15.75 -1.02 -3.76
N LEU A 106 15.20 -1.19 -2.56
CA LEU A 106 15.83 -0.72 -1.32
C LEU A 106 17.23 -1.29 -1.13
N ARG A 107 17.47 -2.56 -1.50
CA ARG A 107 18.79 -3.18 -1.43
C ARG A 107 19.77 -2.53 -2.41
N ARG A 108 19.36 -2.26 -3.64
CA ARG A 108 20.16 -1.56 -4.64
C ARG A 108 20.52 -0.13 -4.19
N ARG A 109 19.57 0.63 -3.67
CA ARG A 109 19.82 1.98 -3.12
C ARG A 109 20.88 1.96 -2.04
N ARG A 110 20.80 1.00 -1.11
CA ARG A 110 21.80 0.83 -0.04
C ARG A 110 23.18 0.52 -0.61
N PHE A 111 23.25 -0.36 -1.58
CA PHE A 111 24.51 -0.71 -2.22
C PHE A 111 25.14 0.52 -2.89
N VAL A 112 24.38 1.27 -3.69
CA VAL A 112 24.86 2.50 -4.32
C VAL A 112 25.31 3.54 -3.28
N SER A 113 24.55 3.74 -2.19
CA SER A 113 24.91 4.71 -1.14
C SER A 113 26.21 4.34 -0.41
N LEU A 114 26.53 3.06 -0.28
CA LEU A 114 27.80 2.61 0.29
C LEU A 114 28.99 2.90 -0.63
N PHE A 115 28.80 2.83 -1.96
CA PHE A 115 29.87 3.13 -2.91
C PHE A 115 30.04 4.61 -3.19
N THR A 116 29.02 5.45 -3.00
CA THR A 116 29.11 6.90 -3.17
C THR A 116 29.63 7.62 -1.93
N ARG A 117 29.59 6.96 -0.76
CA ARG A 117 30.27 7.43 0.46
C ARG A 117 31.71 6.89 0.48
N SER A 118 32.57 7.48 -0.33
CA SER A 118 34.01 7.35 -0.15
C SER A 118 34.41 8.14 1.09
N ASN A 119 34.92 7.42 2.10
CA ASN A 119 35.66 7.91 3.28
C ASN A 119 34.93 8.91 4.19
N ASP A 120 34.62 8.41 5.31
CA ASP A 120 34.53 8.91 6.67
C ASP A 120 33.17 8.62 7.31
N ASP A 121 33.18 7.64 8.06
CA ASP A 121 32.51 7.36 9.31
C ASP A 121 31.97 5.93 9.41
N GLU A 122 32.71 5.14 10.19
CA GLU A 122 32.23 3.87 10.74
C GLU A 122 31.13 4.17 11.76
N SER A 123 29.90 4.15 11.33
CA SER A 123 28.77 3.90 12.20
C SER A 123 27.77 3.03 11.47
N GLU A 124 27.82 1.75 11.80
CA GLU A 124 26.77 0.78 11.55
C GLU A 124 25.48 1.25 12.22
N GLU A 125 24.65 1.95 11.51
CA GLU A 125 23.22 1.90 11.77
C GLU A 125 22.44 2.29 10.52
N TYR A 126 21.69 1.36 10.05
CA TYR A 126 20.81 1.27 8.88
C TYR A 126 19.91 2.49 8.70
N ALA A 127 20.44 3.62 8.30
CA ALA A 127 19.67 4.77 7.88
C ALA A 127 19.13 4.54 6.45
N ILE A 128 17.97 3.92 6.35
CA ILE A 128 17.09 4.14 5.20
C ILE A 128 16.41 5.47 5.47
N ASP A 129 17.13 6.55 5.25
CA ASP A 129 16.60 7.90 5.28
C ASP A 129 17.21 8.68 4.11
N LEU A 130 16.65 8.44 2.93
CA LEU A 130 16.73 9.37 1.81
C LEU A 130 15.34 9.46 1.19
N VAL A 131 14.42 9.98 1.96
CA VAL A 131 13.27 10.68 1.41
C VAL A 131 13.47 12.13 1.81
N ASP A 132 13.83 12.94 0.83
CA ASP A 132 13.79 14.39 0.91
C ASP A 132 12.30 14.79 1.04
N ASP A 133 11.80 14.68 2.25
CA ASP A 133 10.49 15.16 2.63
C ASP A 133 10.74 16.41 3.47
N ARG A 134 11.22 17.47 2.79
CA ARG A 134 11.31 18.80 3.39
C ARG A 134 9.91 19.16 3.87
N PRO A 135 9.73 19.48 5.16
CA PRO A 135 8.46 19.97 5.63
C PRO A 135 8.16 21.27 4.88
N ASP A 136 7.01 21.32 4.20
CA ASP A 136 6.43 22.56 3.75
C ASP A 136 6.10 23.38 5.01
N PRO A 137 6.79 24.49 5.29
CA PRO A 137 6.65 25.22 6.54
C PRO A 137 5.28 25.91 6.72
N GLU A 138 4.46 26.00 5.68
CA GLU A 138 3.18 26.70 5.71
C GLU A 138 1.96 25.84 6.06
N ARG A 139 2.11 24.52 6.29
CA ARG A 139 1.03 23.61 6.70
C ARG A 139 1.36 22.82 7.97
N GLU A 140 1.81 23.47 9.01
CA GLU A 140 1.84 22.89 10.36
C GLU A 140 0.44 22.82 10.98
N THR A 141 -0.44 22.07 10.35
CA THR A 141 -1.64 21.60 11.01
C THR A 141 -1.28 20.48 11.97
N MET A 142 -2.03 20.30 13.05
CA MET A 142 -1.84 19.22 14.05
C MET A 142 -1.67 17.84 13.40
N SER A 143 -2.25 17.61 12.21
CA SER A 143 -2.04 16.42 11.39
C SER A 143 -0.61 16.29 10.80
N GLY A 144 0.03 17.41 10.47
CA GLY A 144 1.42 17.44 9.97
C GLY A 144 2.42 17.09 11.06
N GLN A 145 2.24 17.65 12.24
CA GLN A 145 3.08 17.36 13.41
C GLN A 145 2.96 15.88 13.83
N LEU A 146 1.75 15.33 13.81
CA LEU A 146 1.54 13.91 14.09
C LEU A 146 2.22 13.01 13.03
N ARG A 147 2.12 13.35 11.75
CA ARG A 147 2.82 12.62 10.68
C ARG A 147 4.33 12.63 10.88
N THR A 148 4.88 13.78 11.24
CA THR A 148 6.33 13.91 11.53
C THR A 148 6.73 13.07 12.76
N ALA A 149 5.89 13.07 13.81
CA ALA A 149 6.12 12.22 14.98
C ALA A 149 6.09 10.72 14.64
N ILE A 150 5.15 10.30 13.78
CA ILE A 150 5.07 8.91 13.31
C ILE A 150 6.32 8.55 12.50
N ARG A 151 6.77 9.40 11.57
CA ARG A 151 8.00 9.16 10.79
C ARG A 151 9.23 9.02 11.68
N ARG A 152 9.37 9.92 12.67
CA ARG A 152 10.45 9.83 13.67
C ARG A 152 10.37 8.54 14.49
N ALA A 153 9.18 8.08 14.83
CA ALA A 153 8.99 6.80 15.51
C ALA A 153 9.38 5.61 14.60
N GLU A 154 9.01 5.67 13.32
CA GLU A 154 9.37 4.65 12.33
C GLU A 154 10.89 4.61 12.06
N SER A 155 11.60 5.75 12.10
CA SER A 155 13.05 5.76 11.86
C SER A 155 13.83 4.93 12.89
N LYS A 156 13.28 4.77 14.10
CA LYS A 156 13.86 3.94 15.18
C LYS A 156 13.56 2.44 15.04
N LEU A 157 12.80 2.04 14.03
CA LEU A 157 12.52 0.63 13.77
C LEU A 157 13.63 0.03 12.91
N SER A 158 14.00 -1.23 13.19
CA SER A 158 14.85 -1.97 12.26
C SER A 158 14.12 -2.15 10.91
N SER A 159 14.87 -2.37 9.83
CA SER A 159 14.30 -2.53 8.48
C SER A 159 13.17 -3.55 8.43
N GLN A 160 13.36 -4.69 9.13
CA GLN A 160 12.33 -5.74 9.19
C GLN A 160 11.11 -5.32 10.01
N GLN A 161 11.32 -4.63 11.15
CA GLN A 161 10.23 -4.09 11.96
C GLN A 161 9.44 -3.04 11.17
N LYS A 162 10.12 -2.13 10.49
CA LYS A 162 9.52 -1.08 9.66
C LYS A 162 8.68 -1.68 8.53
N LEU A 163 9.23 -2.65 7.80
CA LEU A 163 8.52 -3.33 6.72
C LEU A 163 7.22 -4.00 7.22
N ILE A 164 7.32 -4.82 8.27
CA ILE A 164 6.17 -5.53 8.85
C ILE A 164 5.13 -4.54 9.40
N PHE A 165 5.59 -3.48 10.08
CA PHE A 165 4.71 -2.44 10.62
C PHE A 165 3.93 -1.76 9.49
N ARG A 166 4.58 -1.38 8.39
CA ARG A 166 3.95 -0.72 7.25
C ARG A 166 2.95 -1.61 6.53
N LEU A 167 3.33 -2.85 6.25
CA LEU A 167 2.41 -3.81 5.62
C LEU A 167 1.16 -4.07 6.48
N ARG A 168 1.31 -4.12 7.81
CA ARG A 168 0.18 -4.31 8.72
C ARG A 168 -0.71 -3.07 8.84
N HIS A 169 -0.11 -1.89 9.04
CA HIS A 169 -0.87 -0.68 9.42
C HIS A 169 -1.28 0.19 8.24
N TYR A 170 -0.53 0.19 7.14
CA TYR A 170 -0.89 0.97 5.96
C TYR A 170 -1.63 0.13 4.91
N GLU A 171 -1.30 -1.17 4.82
CA GLU A 171 -1.88 -2.05 3.81
C GLU A 171 -2.86 -3.08 4.38
N ASN A 172 -3.06 -3.09 5.71
CA ASN A 172 -4.00 -3.97 6.42
C ASN A 172 -3.78 -5.47 6.17
N LEU A 173 -2.58 -5.89 5.76
CA LEU A 173 -2.29 -7.31 5.59
C LEU A 173 -2.34 -8.05 6.93
N SER A 174 -2.87 -9.26 6.93
CA SER A 174 -2.85 -10.16 8.10
C SER A 174 -1.42 -10.60 8.44
N LEU A 175 -1.21 -11.15 9.64
CA LEU A 175 0.12 -11.66 10.02
C LEU A 175 0.53 -12.85 9.17
N GLU A 176 -0.44 -13.64 8.77
CA GLU A 176 -0.29 -14.82 7.92
C GLU A 176 0.13 -14.40 6.50
N GLU A 177 -0.57 -13.44 5.90
CA GLU A 177 -0.20 -12.89 4.58
C GLU A 177 1.20 -12.27 4.59
N ILE A 178 1.53 -11.49 5.63
CA ILE A 178 2.88 -10.91 5.77
C ILE A 178 3.92 -12.04 5.90
N ALA A 179 3.63 -13.08 6.67
CA ALA A 179 4.53 -14.22 6.83
C ALA A 179 4.80 -14.92 5.48
N ASP A 180 3.75 -15.18 4.73
CA ASP A 180 3.82 -15.81 3.41
C ASP A 180 4.58 -14.93 2.40
N HIS A 181 4.28 -13.62 2.38
CA HIS A 181 4.97 -12.69 1.47
C HIS A 181 6.47 -12.55 1.78
N LEU A 182 6.84 -12.58 3.06
CA LEU A 182 8.22 -12.40 3.48
C LEU A 182 9.01 -13.71 3.62
N GLY A 183 8.35 -14.87 3.48
CA GLY A 183 8.95 -16.18 3.72
C GLY A 183 9.34 -16.38 5.19
N LEU A 184 8.55 -15.85 6.12
CA LEU A 184 8.79 -15.91 7.56
C LEU A 184 7.74 -16.78 8.25
N ARG A 185 8.04 -17.22 9.47
CA ARG A 185 7.03 -17.84 10.34
C ARG A 185 6.11 -16.77 10.93
N ALA A 186 4.81 -17.03 11.04
CA ALA A 186 3.84 -16.08 11.62
C ALA A 186 4.22 -15.62 13.04
N GLY A 187 4.82 -16.51 13.86
CA GLY A 187 5.35 -16.15 15.17
C GLY A 187 6.48 -15.11 15.11
N THR A 188 7.35 -15.19 14.09
CA THR A 188 8.43 -14.20 13.85
C THR A 188 7.83 -12.85 13.46
N VAL A 189 6.85 -12.83 12.56
CA VAL A 189 6.13 -11.60 12.16
C VAL A 189 5.45 -10.95 13.37
N ARG A 190 4.76 -11.75 14.19
CA ARG A 190 4.11 -11.27 15.43
C ARG A 190 5.12 -10.64 16.40
N ALA A 191 6.27 -11.28 16.60
CA ALA A 191 7.32 -10.75 17.46
C ALA A 191 7.92 -9.44 16.95
N HIS A 192 8.17 -9.32 15.64
CA HIS A 192 8.64 -8.06 15.04
C HIS A 192 7.59 -6.96 15.13
N LEU A 193 6.33 -7.27 14.85
CA LEU A 193 5.23 -6.30 14.95
C LEU A 193 5.04 -5.80 16.39
N PHE A 194 5.08 -6.71 17.37
CA PHE A 194 4.98 -6.35 18.79
C PHE A 194 6.07 -5.35 19.19
N ARG A 195 7.34 -5.65 18.85
CA ARG A 195 8.47 -4.75 19.14
C ARG A 195 8.33 -3.41 18.41
N ALA A 196 7.87 -3.42 17.16
CA ALA A 196 7.65 -2.21 16.38
C ALA A 196 6.57 -1.32 17.03
N VAL A 197 5.41 -1.89 17.34
CA VAL A 197 4.31 -1.17 17.98
C VAL A 197 4.72 -0.61 19.36
N HIS A 198 5.48 -1.39 20.14
CA HIS A 198 5.99 -0.92 21.43
C HIS A 198 6.91 0.31 21.27
N LYS A 199 7.87 0.27 20.34
CA LYS A 199 8.76 1.40 20.06
C LYS A 199 7.99 2.63 19.59
N VAL A 200 7.06 2.45 18.62
CA VAL A 200 6.24 3.55 18.09
C VAL A 200 5.38 4.18 19.20
N ARG A 201 4.72 3.38 20.02
CA ARG A 201 3.94 3.89 21.16
C ARG A 201 4.76 4.71 22.15
N LYS A 202 5.98 4.24 22.48
CA LYS A 202 6.90 4.96 23.38
C LYS A 202 7.27 6.33 22.81
N GLU A 203 7.59 6.42 21.53
CA GLU A 203 7.92 7.68 20.86
C GLU A 203 6.73 8.65 20.79
N LEU A 204 5.56 8.13 20.44
CA LEU A 204 4.34 8.93 20.37
C LEU A 204 3.85 9.40 21.74
N ALA A 205 4.06 8.61 22.80
CA ALA A 205 3.76 9.03 24.17
C ALA A 205 4.63 10.24 24.57
N GLY A 206 5.91 10.23 24.23
CA GLY A 206 6.80 11.37 24.45
C GLY A 206 6.40 12.61 23.64
N TRP A 207 5.90 12.42 22.42
CA TRP A 207 5.36 13.52 21.61
C TRP A 207 4.09 14.11 22.23
N ARG A 208 3.11 13.29 22.63
CA ARG A 208 1.87 13.73 23.27
C ARG A 208 2.12 14.55 24.52
N ASN A 209 2.99 14.08 25.42
CA ASN A 209 3.29 14.78 26.65
C ASN A 209 3.89 16.18 26.42
N ARG A 210 4.72 16.35 25.39
CA ARG A 210 5.26 17.68 25.01
C ARG A 210 4.21 18.64 24.48
N HIS A 211 3.16 18.14 23.81
CA HIS A 211 2.11 18.98 23.20
C HIS A 211 0.92 19.21 24.13
N SER A 212 0.73 18.37 25.17
CA SER A 212 -0.29 18.58 26.19
C SER A 212 0.13 19.64 27.24
N GLN A 213 1.44 19.85 27.43
CA GLN A 213 1.94 20.87 28.36
C GLN A 213 1.97 22.29 27.78
N GLY A 214 1.91 22.44 26.43
CA GLY A 214 1.89 23.74 25.77
C GLY A 214 0.51 24.41 25.70
N SER A 215 -0.58 23.67 25.96
CA SER A 215 -1.93 24.24 25.96
C SER A 215 -2.38 24.76 27.33
N ASP A 216 -1.67 24.42 28.40
CA ASP A 216 -2.02 24.87 29.74
C ASP A 216 -1.39 26.25 30.09
N ASP A 217 -0.30 26.65 29.39
CA ASP A 217 0.37 27.93 29.60
C ASP A 217 -0.30 29.12 28.88
N GLU A 218 -1.13 28.90 27.86
CA GLU A 218 -1.86 29.99 27.16
C GLU A 218 -3.13 30.46 27.91
N ASN A 219 -3.59 29.71 28.90
CA ASN A 219 -4.80 30.05 29.68
C ASN A 219 -4.51 30.72 31.02
N ALA A 220 -3.25 31.04 31.33
CA ALA A 220 -2.83 31.65 32.58
C ALA A 220 -2.68 33.19 32.51
N PHE A 221 -3.00 33.82 31.36
CA PHE A 221 -2.97 35.29 31.20
C PHE A 221 -4.31 35.84 30.67
N HIS A 222 -5.38 35.60 31.42
CA HIS A 222 -6.59 36.46 31.35
C HIS A 222 -7.21 36.59 32.71
#